data_20721f87667a355ecf24916e181004e7
#
_entry.id   20721f87667a355ecf24916e181004e7
#
_cell.length_a   1.000
_cell.length_b   1.000
_cell.length_c   1.000
_cell.angle_alpha   90.00
_cell.angle_beta   90.00
_cell.angle_gamma   90.00
#
_symmetry.space_group_name_H-M   'P 1'
#
loop_
_entity.id
_entity.type
_entity.pdbx_description
1 polymer ?
#
loop_
_entity_poly.entity_id
_entity_poly.type
_entity_poly.pdbx_seq_one_letter_code
_entity_poly.pdbx_strand_id
1 'polypeptide(L)'
;MRKFILAVLTVVLVILLGVTYVLKQFEQTASLSYSKLQAVQSTVIYDKNNRPLDELYKTVPRQNVSIDEVPDHVKMAFVATEDRRFYDHFGIDMQGIARAMFKNVITMSKAEGASTITQQLARNLYLSNDKTFKRKFDEMFLSVGLEKQFSKDQILELYMNQIYFGSGVYGIGAASQLYFNKDVSQLSVGEAALLAGLPKAPSTYSPASSTEEATKRRNVVLQLMLDQEVITQNEYNQAINERVIKPDVTFKQRNSHQAFVDYVVREAEKTYGVTAEDLYKGGYEIYTDFDPLLQESINRSVTNHVFADDTASHKVEVGIAAINPQTGGVSAIYGGRNYQTNGLNRATIGYQPGSAIKPLAVYGPALETGDYSPTTTLVDEPVDFSGYKPQNANGRYLGEIPMREAIARSVNTTAVSLLNEIGFRDSFNFMEKAGLPLTDEDRNLSLALGGTTTTFSPLQLAQGYSVFANEGKVTKPYAIKKIQMRGGEEQEPEIETEEVMSPQNADTMTSMLEDVIEKSYGTGANARSSKDAAGKTGTTQDYGDAWFVGYTDEAVISIHTGFEKQETDEKRKKLTSGGGEDPATLFKSIMDSW
;
A
#
# COMPACT_ATOMS: atom_id res chain seq x y z
N MET A 1 -60.29 -6.38 22.90
CA MET A 1 -59.30 -7.09 23.76
C MET A 1 -58.08 -7.63 22.94
N ARG A 2 -58.26 -8.50 21.92
CA ARG A 2 -57.12 -9.03 21.10
C ARG A 2 -56.23 -7.97 20.48
N LYS A 3 -56.79 -6.92 19.82
CA LYS A 3 -56.00 -5.83 19.18
C LYS A 3 -55.23 -4.99 20.21
N PHE A 4 -55.76 -4.79 21.40
CA PHE A 4 -55.07 -4.08 22.50
C PHE A 4 -53.92 -4.90 23.06
N ILE A 5 -54.11 -6.22 23.28
CA ILE A 5 -53.06 -7.12 23.72
C ILE A 5 -51.93 -7.20 22.66
N LEU A 6 -52.29 -7.25 21.38
CA LEU A 6 -51.29 -7.26 20.30
C LEU A 6 -50.48 -5.98 20.27
N ALA A 7 -51.11 -4.81 20.45
CA ALA A 7 -50.40 -3.51 20.51
C ALA A 7 -49.46 -3.44 21.71
N VAL A 8 -49.88 -3.92 22.89
CA VAL A 8 -49.04 -3.98 24.10
C VAL A 8 -47.85 -4.91 23.89
N LEU A 9 -48.07 -6.11 23.30
CA LEU A 9 -46.97 -7.05 23.00
C LEU A 9 -45.97 -6.48 21.97
N THR A 10 -46.46 -5.75 20.97
CA THR A 10 -45.58 -5.08 19.98
C THR A 10 -44.71 -4.01 20.65
N VAL A 11 -45.31 -3.20 21.53
CA VAL A 11 -44.57 -2.18 22.31
C VAL A 11 -43.53 -2.82 23.22
N VAL A 12 -43.89 -3.90 23.93
CA VAL A 12 -42.95 -4.65 24.80
C VAL A 12 -41.80 -5.25 23.96
N LEU A 13 -42.10 -5.82 22.78
CA LEU A 13 -41.09 -6.38 21.89
C LEU A 13 -40.12 -5.29 21.39
N VAL A 14 -40.65 -4.12 20.99
CA VAL A 14 -39.80 -2.98 20.54
C VAL A 14 -38.92 -2.49 21.68
N ILE A 15 -39.44 -2.43 22.91
CA ILE A 15 -38.65 -2.06 24.11
C ILE A 15 -37.55 -3.10 24.36
N LEU A 16 -37.87 -4.40 24.32
CA LEU A 16 -36.89 -5.47 24.50
C LEU A 16 -35.78 -5.46 23.44
N LEU A 17 -36.15 -5.26 22.18
CA LEU A 17 -35.16 -5.09 21.07
C LEU A 17 -34.29 -3.85 21.28
N GLY A 18 -34.88 -2.76 21.75
CA GLY A 18 -34.14 -1.55 22.10
C GLY A 18 -33.18 -1.76 23.26
N VAL A 19 -33.59 -2.47 24.31
CA VAL A 19 -32.74 -2.78 25.46
C VAL A 19 -31.58 -3.73 25.04
N THR A 20 -31.85 -4.76 24.26
CA THR A 20 -30.81 -5.69 23.80
C THR A 20 -29.80 -4.97 22.88
N TYR A 21 -30.26 -4.06 22.02
CA TYR A 21 -29.40 -3.22 21.21
C TYR A 21 -28.50 -2.31 22.09
N VAL A 22 -29.07 -1.64 23.07
CA VAL A 22 -28.33 -0.80 24.05
C VAL A 22 -27.30 -1.61 24.80
N LEU A 23 -27.66 -2.80 25.30
CA LEU A 23 -26.73 -3.66 26.02
C LEU A 23 -25.55 -4.09 25.14
N LYS A 24 -25.81 -4.45 23.90
CA LYS A 24 -24.73 -4.79 22.93
C LYS A 24 -23.78 -3.62 22.68
N GLN A 25 -24.29 -2.39 22.58
CA GLN A 25 -23.47 -1.19 22.46
C GLN A 25 -22.63 -0.93 23.72
N PHE A 26 -23.19 -1.21 24.91
CA PHE A 26 -22.42 -1.12 26.16
C PHE A 26 -21.32 -2.17 26.28
N GLU A 27 -21.53 -3.39 25.79
CA GLU A 27 -20.49 -4.42 25.76
C GLU A 27 -19.29 -3.98 24.91
N GLN A 28 -19.52 -3.33 23.77
CA GLN A 28 -18.44 -2.80 22.93
C GLN A 28 -17.62 -1.72 23.64
N THR A 29 -18.24 -0.88 24.50
CA THR A 29 -17.52 0.13 25.28
C THR A 29 -16.86 -0.44 26.52
N ALA A 30 -17.40 -1.51 27.13
CA ALA A 30 -16.84 -2.14 28.33
C ALA A 30 -15.50 -2.86 28.09
N SER A 31 -15.18 -3.19 26.84
CA SER A 31 -13.91 -3.85 26.47
C SER A 31 -12.74 -2.89 26.28
N LEU A 32 -12.94 -1.58 26.43
CA LEU A 32 -11.95 -0.56 26.10
C LEU A 32 -11.15 -0.16 27.34
N SER A 33 -9.85 -0.37 27.25
CA SER A 33 -8.91 0.15 28.22
C SER A 33 -8.47 1.56 27.81
N TYR A 34 -8.44 2.51 28.77
CA TYR A 34 -7.91 3.86 28.54
C TYR A 34 -6.50 3.82 27.97
N SER A 35 -5.64 2.94 28.48
CA SER A 35 -4.29 2.75 27.97
C SER A 35 -4.27 2.32 26.49
N LYS A 36 -5.21 1.48 26.04
CA LYS A 36 -5.32 1.11 24.62
C LYS A 36 -5.79 2.27 23.75
N LEU A 37 -6.69 3.11 24.23
CA LEU A 37 -7.17 4.30 23.51
C LEU A 37 -6.13 5.42 23.48
N GLN A 38 -5.38 5.59 24.58
CA GLN A 38 -4.26 6.53 24.67
C GLN A 38 -3.08 6.09 23.79
N ALA A 39 -2.90 4.78 23.63
CA ALA A 39 -1.86 4.17 22.81
C ALA A 39 -2.15 4.18 21.30
N VAL A 40 -3.16 4.90 20.81
CA VAL A 40 -3.38 5.04 19.36
C VAL A 40 -2.25 5.89 18.77
N GLN A 41 -1.14 5.21 18.56
CA GLN A 41 0.03 5.72 17.86
C GLN A 41 -0.21 5.67 16.33
N SER A 42 0.76 6.14 15.56
CA SER A 42 0.78 5.94 14.12
C SER A 42 0.60 4.46 13.77
N THR A 43 0.05 4.17 12.61
CA THR A 43 0.11 2.80 12.08
C THR A 43 1.56 2.44 11.83
N VAL A 44 1.99 1.29 12.33
CA VAL A 44 3.36 0.79 12.16
C VAL A 44 3.36 -0.39 11.19
N ILE A 45 4.28 -0.35 10.23
CA ILE A 45 4.60 -1.48 9.36
C ILE A 45 5.85 -2.15 9.92
N TYR A 46 5.82 -3.46 10.05
CA TYR A 46 6.92 -4.29 10.57
C TYR A 46 7.56 -5.12 9.45
N ASP A 47 8.87 -5.30 9.53
CA ASP A 47 9.64 -6.16 8.64
C ASP A 47 9.45 -7.67 8.96
N LYS A 48 10.13 -8.56 8.20
CA LYS A 48 10.10 -10.02 8.39
C LYS A 48 10.52 -10.49 9.79
N ASN A 49 11.25 -9.66 10.54
CA ASN A 49 11.75 -9.93 11.89
C ASN A 49 10.90 -9.26 12.98
N ASN A 50 9.73 -8.74 12.62
CA ASN A 50 8.86 -7.97 13.51
C ASN A 50 9.53 -6.71 14.09
N ARG A 51 10.45 -6.09 13.36
CA ARG A 51 11.05 -4.81 13.72
C ARG A 51 10.30 -3.70 13.00
N PRO A 52 10.07 -2.54 13.65
CA PRO A 52 9.45 -1.40 12.99
C PRO A 52 10.21 -1.01 11.72
N LEU A 53 9.54 -1.05 10.58
CA LEU A 53 10.05 -0.65 9.29
C LEU A 53 9.70 0.80 8.98
N ASP A 54 8.44 1.16 9.14
CA ASP A 54 7.93 2.49 8.85
C ASP A 54 6.70 2.82 9.70
N GLU A 55 6.51 4.12 9.94
CA GLU A 55 5.30 4.67 10.53
C GLU A 55 4.54 5.47 9.49
N LEU A 56 3.23 5.16 9.34
CA LEU A 56 2.39 5.83 8.38
C LEU A 56 1.88 7.17 8.92
N TYR A 57 2.44 8.25 8.39
CA TYR A 57 1.96 9.62 8.58
C TYR A 57 2.24 10.46 7.32
N LYS A 58 1.48 11.55 7.12
CA LYS A 58 1.63 12.38 5.91
C LYS A 58 2.70 13.46 6.03
N THR A 59 2.76 14.14 7.16
CA THR A 59 3.63 15.31 7.36
C THR A 59 4.47 15.20 8.63
N VAL A 60 3.84 14.97 9.78
CA VAL A 60 4.47 14.85 11.08
C VAL A 60 3.92 13.60 11.78
N PRO A 61 4.79 12.79 12.44
CA PRO A 61 4.33 11.64 13.21
C PRO A 61 3.38 12.08 14.32
N ARG A 62 2.45 11.20 14.67
CA ARG A 62 1.52 11.46 15.77
C ARG A 62 2.28 11.54 17.09
N GLN A 63 2.01 12.58 17.86
CA GLN A 63 2.56 12.79 19.19
C GLN A 63 1.41 12.92 20.16
N ASN A 64 1.24 11.92 21.05
CA ASN A 64 0.26 11.99 22.11
C ASN A 64 0.74 12.94 23.21
N VAL A 65 -0.16 13.79 23.68
CA VAL A 65 0.08 14.78 24.73
C VAL A 65 -0.83 14.44 25.91
N SER A 66 -0.25 14.40 27.11
CA SER A 66 -1.04 14.26 28.36
C SER A 66 -1.86 15.52 28.60
N ILE A 67 -3.06 15.38 29.14
CA ILE A 67 -3.93 16.51 29.47
C ILE A 67 -3.27 17.47 30.48
N ASP A 68 -2.39 16.96 31.33
CA ASP A 68 -1.66 17.74 32.33
C ASP A 68 -0.61 18.66 31.69
N GLU A 69 -0.14 18.34 30.49
CA GLU A 69 0.80 19.16 29.72
C GLU A 69 0.09 20.25 28.91
N VAL A 70 -1.24 20.14 28.74
CA VAL A 70 -2.04 21.09 27.97
C VAL A 70 -2.48 22.26 28.84
N PRO A 71 -2.11 23.53 28.50
CA PRO A 71 -2.55 24.69 29.25
C PRO A 71 -4.07 24.85 29.26
N ASP A 72 -4.60 25.43 30.33
CA ASP A 72 -6.07 25.57 30.50
C ASP A 72 -6.72 26.40 29.39
N HIS A 73 -6.06 27.47 28.93
CA HIS A 73 -6.59 28.26 27.81
C HIS A 73 -6.67 27.46 26.50
N VAL A 74 -5.81 26.45 26.31
CA VAL A 74 -5.87 25.54 25.16
C VAL A 74 -7.05 24.59 25.32
N LYS A 75 -7.19 23.90 26.48
CA LYS A 75 -8.34 23.03 26.77
C LYS A 75 -9.66 23.77 26.57
N MET A 76 -9.76 24.94 27.15
CA MET A 76 -10.98 25.75 27.11
C MET A 76 -11.27 26.35 25.76
N ALA A 77 -10.29 26.56 24.87
CA ALA A 77 -10.52 26.94 23.47
C ALA A 77 -11.33 25.87 22.73
N PHE A 78 -10.99 24.60 22.89
CA PHE A 78 -11.76 23.48 22.32
C PHE A 78 -13.17 23.36 22.93
N VAL A 79 -13.26 23.45 24.27
CA VAL A 79 -14.56 23.39 24.98
C VAL A 79 -15.47 24.54 24.53
N ALA A 80 -14.97 25.78 24.51
CA ALA A 80 -15.75 26.95 24.09
C ALA A 80 -16.23 26.88 22.65
N THR A 81 -15.44 26.23 21.78
CA THR A 81 -15.73 26.15 20.34
C THR A 81 -16.68 25.02 19.97
N GLU A 82 -16.43 23.84 20.53
CA GLU A 82 -17.08 22.59 20.10
C GLU A 82 -18.22 22.17 21.04
N ASP A 83 -18.07 22.45 22.36
CA ASP A 83 -18.99 21.95 23.37
C ASP A 83 -18.92 22.77 24.65
N ARG A 84 -19.48 23.99 24.65
CA ARG A 84 -19.37 24.93 25.77
C ARG A 84 -19.85 24.42 27.13
N ARG A 85 -20.66 23.34 27.14
CA ARG A 85 -21.18 22.70 28.35
C ARG A 85 -20.59 21.32 28.60
N PHE A 86 -19.43 21.06 28.04
CA PHE A 86 -18.76 19.77 28.10
C PHE A 86 -18.70 19.18 29.51
N TYR A 87 -18.37 20.00 30.49
CA TYR A 87 -18.26 19.56 31.90
C TYR A 87 -19.62 19.37 32.61
N ASP A 88 -20.74 19.86 32.03
CA ASP A 88 -22.06 19.88 32.67
C ASP A 88 -23.00 18.75 32.25
N HIS A 89 -22.70 18.09 31.11
CA HIS A 89 -23.58 17.05 30.58
C HIS A 89 -22.91 15.68 30.59
N PHE A 90 -23.69 14.64 30.30
CA PHE A 90 -23.30 13.24 30.38
C PHE A 90 -23.21 12.62 28.96
N GLY A 91 -22.32 13.11 28.13
CA GLY A 91 -22.09 12.66 26.75
C GLY A 91 -23.07 13.21 25.72
N ILE A 92 -24.26 13.62 26.14
CA ILE A 92 -25.30 14.22 25.31
C ILE A 92 -25.76 15.53 25.93
N ASP A 93 -25.66 16.64 25.21
CA ASP A 93 -26.17 17.94 25.65
C ASP A 93 -27.61 18.16 25.18
N MET A 94 -28.61 17.73 26.00
CA MET A 94 -30.03 17.91 25.68
C MET A 94 -30.45 19.37 25.56
N GLN A 95 -29.84 20.28 26.34
CA GLN A 95 -30.13 21.72 26.26
C GLN A 95 -29.51 22.32 25.01
N GLY A 96 -28.30 21.88 24.62
CA GLY A 96 -27.66 22.26 23.38
C GLY A 96 -28.46 21.82 22.15
N ILE A 97 -28.98 20.58 22.18
CA ILE A 97 -29.86 20.07 21.10
C ILE A 97 -31.12 20.95 20.98
N ALA A 98 -31.79 21.22 22.09
CA ALA A 98 -33.01 22.07 22.09
C ALA A 98 -32.73 23.48 21.57
N ARG A 99 -31.63 24.11 21.99
CA ARG A 99 -31.17 25.41 21.54
C ARG A 99 -30.86 25.41 20.04
N ALA A 100 -30.07 24.42 19.56
CA ALA A 100 -29.71 24.30 18.15
C ALA A 100 -30.96 24.08 17.27
N MET A 101 -31.91 23.25 17.69
CA MET A 101 -33.19 23.06 16.99
C MET A 101 -33.95 24.39 16.86
N PHE A 102 -34.10 25.13 17.96
CA PHE A 102 -34.80 26.39 17.98
C PHE A 102 -34.13 27.42 17.05
N LYS A 103 -32.80 27.55 17.13
CA LYS A 103 -32.03 28.48 16.30
C LYS A 103 -32.11 28.11 14.81
N ASN A 104 -31.97 26.85 14.45
CA ASN A 104 -32.02 26.36 13.08
C ASN A 104 -33.41 26.56 12.45
N VAL A 105 -34.49 26.43 13.25
CA VAL A 105 -35.86 26.73 12.80
C VAL A 105 -36.05 28.21 12.54
N ILE A 106 -35.59 29.10 13.44
CA ILE A 106 -35.71 30.55 13.28
C ILE A 106 -34.90 31.07 12.11
N THR A 107 -33.65 30.56 11.93
CA THR A 107 -32.73 31.03 10.88
C THR A 107 -32.99 30.36 9.53
N MET A 108 -33.87 29.35 9.46
CA MET A 108 -34.08 28.47 8.29
C MET A 108 -32.76 27.92 7.71
N SER A 109 -31.74 27.73 8.55
CA SER A 109 -30.42 27.28 8.15
C SER A 109 -29.85 26.33 9.19
N LYS A 110 -28.85 25.53 8.79
CA LYS A 110 -28.06 24.71 9.73
C LYS A 110 -26.98 25.57 10.43
N ALA A 111 -27.44 26.58 11.17
CA ALA A 111 -26.57 27.60 11.76
C ALA A 111 -25.77 27.08 12.97
N GLU A 112 -26.26 26.05 13.71
CA GLU A 112 -25.60 25.54 14.91
C GLU A 112 -25.62 24.02 14.91
N GLY A 113 -24.47 23.39 15.20
CA GLY A 113 -24.31 21.96 15.45
C GLY A 113 -24.55 21.64 16.92
N ALA A 114 -25.11 20.45 17.22
CA ALA A 114 -25.43 20.02 18.58
C ALA A 114 -24.66 18.73 18.99
N SER A 115 -23.58 18.37 18.30
CA SER A 115 -22.77 17.22 18.66
C SER A 115 -21.74 17.60 19.72
N THR A 116 -21.68 16.82 20.82
CA THR A 116 -20.72 17.03 21.89
C THR A 116 -19.31 16.54 21.53
N ILE A 117 -18.28 16.97 22.27
CA ILE A 117 -16.91 16.46 22.16
C ILE A 117 -16.91 14.93 22.31
N THR A 118 -17.64 14.38 23.28
CA THR A 118 -17.74 12.94 23.51
C THR A 118 -18.36 12.21 22.33
N GLN A 119 -19.39 12.78 21.69
CA GLN A 119 -19.99 12.22 20.48
C GLN A 119 -19.04 12.25 19.30
N GLN A 120 -18.26 13.32 19.14
CA GLN A 120 -17.24 13.39 18.10
C GLN A 120 -16.13 12.38 18.32
N LEU A 121 -15.69 12.19 19.57
CA LEU A 121 -14.71 11.17 19.94
C LEU A 121 -15.25 9.76 19.64
N ALA A 122 -16.48 9.44 20.07
CA ALA A 122 -17.14 8.16 19.80
C ALA A 122 -17.18 7.85 18.30
N ARG A 123 -17.56 8.83 17.48
CA ARG A 123 -17.55 8.70 16.03
C ARG A 123 -16.16 8.40 15.48
N ASN A 124 -15.15 9.14 15.92
CA ASN A 124 -13.78 9.00 15.40
C ASN A 124 -13.12 7.66 15.78
N LEU A 125 -13.52 7.09 16.91
CA LEU A 125 -12.97 5.82 17.42
C LEU A 125 -13.65 4.57 16.87
N TYR A 126 -14.99 4.61 16.66
CA TYR A 126 -15.77 3.39 16.48
C TYR A 126 -16.68 3.36 15.25
N LEU A 127 -16.89 4.48 14.58
CA LEU A 127 -17.92 4.57 13.55
C LEU A 127 -17.32 5.01 12.21
N SER A 128 -17.97 4.58 11.12
CA SER A 128 -17.65 5.08 9.78
C SER A 128 -18.12 6.52 9.57
N ASN A 129 -17.63 7.17 8.50
CA ASN A 129 -18.03 8.52 8.15
C ASN A 129 -19.42 8.61 7.47
N ASP A 130 -20.17 7.50 7.40
CA ASP A 130 -21.49 7.45 6.77
C ASP A 130 -22.50 8.33 7.48
N LYS A 131 -23.27 9.13 6.72
CA LYS A 131 -24.29 10.02 7.26
C LYS A 131 -25.64 9.31 7.38
N THR A 132 -25.75 8.34 8.30
CA THR A 132 -27.00 7.59 8.55
C THR A 132 -27.60 7.90 9.91
N PHE A 133 -28.92 7.74 10.06
CA PHE A 133 -29.59 7.87 11.35
C PHE A 133 -29.12 6.81 12.34
N LYS A 134 -28.89 5.59 11.88
CA LYS A 134 -28.38 4.49 12.70
C LYS A 134 -27.05 4.90 13.34
N ARG A 135 -26.08 5.36 12.52
CA ARG A 135 -24.79 5.83 13.03
C ARG A 135 -24.94 6.93 14.08
N LYS A 136 -25.91 7.87 13.92
CA LYS A 136 -26.11 8.93 14.92
C LYS A 136 -26.66 8.39 16.24
N PHE A 137 -27.50 7.34 16.22
CA PHE A 137 -27.91 6.65 17.43
C PHE A 137 -26.73 5.91 18.09
N ASP A 138 -25.92 5.18 17.31
CA ASP A 138 -24.74 4.48 17.82
C ASP A 138 -23.77 5.47 18.48
N GLU A 139 -23.52 6.62 17.86
CA GLU A 139 -22.70 7.73 18.39
C GLU A 139 -23.21 8.23 19.76
N MET A 140 -24.53 8.37 19.94
CA MET A 140 -25.12 8.78 21.20
C MET A 140 -24.92 7.73 22.30
N PHE A 141 -25.14 6.46 22.01
CA PHE A 141 -24.95 5.38 23.00
C PHE A 141 -23.48 5.20 23.38
N LEU A 142 -22.58 5.22 22.39
CA LEU A 142 -21.15 5.12 22.64
C LEU A 142 -20.63 6.30 23.47
N SER A 143 -21.17 7.52 23.24
CA SER A 143 -20.77 8.69 24.04
C SER A 143 -21.16 8.55 25.51
N VAL A 144 -22.35 8.02 25.81
CA VAL A 144 -22.77 7.73 27.19
C VAL A 144 -21.90 6.63 27.82
N GLY A 145 -21.50 5.62 27.02
CA GLY A 145 -20.58 4.57 27.46
C GLY A 145 -19.19 5.12 27.83
N LEU A 146 -18.64 6.00 27.00
CA LEU A 146 -17.35 6.67 27.27
C LEU A 146 -17.39 7.50 28.56
N GLU A 147 -18.46 8.29 28.77
CA GLU A 147 -18.61 9.11 29.98
C GLU A 147 -18.80 8.30 31.30
N LYS A 148 -19.25 7.05 31.19
CA LYS A 148 -19.28 6.15 32.34
C LYS A 148 -17.90 5.58 32.68
N GLN A 149 -17.06 5.45 31.71
CA GLN A 149 -15.78 4.78 31.83
C GLN A 149 -14.60 5.75 32.05
N PHE A 150 -14.69 6.96 31.53
CA PHE A 150 -13.60 7.95 31.52
C PHE A 150 -14.04 9.27 32.16
N SER A 151 -13.10 9.95 32.81
CA SER A 151 -13.31 11.32 33.28
C SER A 151 -13.40 12.30 32.10
N LYS A 152 -13.94 13.49 32.34
CA LYS A 152 -14.01 14.56 31.35
C LYS A 152 -12.65 14.92 30.78
N ASP A 153 -11.64 15.01 31.62
CA ASP A 153 -10.28 15.33 31.20
C ASP A 153 -9.68 14.21 30.36
N GLN A 154 -9.93 12.94 30.70
CA GLN A 154 -9.52 11.81 29.87
C GLN A 154 -10.21 11.80 28.50
N ILE A 155 -11.51 12.15 28.45
CA ILE A 155 -12.25 12.27 27.19
C ILE A 155 -11.69 13.42 26.34
N LEU A 156 -11.39 14.56 26.96
CA LEU A 156 -10.82 15.71 26.26
C LEU A 156 -9.41 15.41 25.74
N GLU A 157 -8.58 14.72 26.51
CA GLU A 157 -7.26 14.23 26.11
C GLU A 157 -7.35 13.34 24.88
N LEU A 158 -8.19 12.30 24.96
CA LEU A 158 -8.42 11.39 23.84
C LEU A 158 -8.92 12.13 22.60
N TYR A 159 -9.83 13.08 22.77
CA TYR A 159 -10.37 13.89 21.68
C TYR A 159 -9.26 14.71 21.02
N MET A 160 -8.50 15.50 21.77
CA MET A 160 -7.44 16.35 21.23
C MET A 160 -6.32 15.54 20.56
N ASN A 161 -6.02 14.34 21.06
CA ASN A 161 -5.03 13.44 20.47
C ASN A 161 -5.52 12.70 19.21
N GLN A 162 -6.85 12.68 18.95
CA GLN A 162 -7.43 11.89 17.85
C GLN A 162 -7.90 12.73 16.66
N ILE A 163 -8.27 13.99 16.87
CA ILE A 163 -8.91 14.78 15.81
C ILE A 163 -7.96 15.18 14.70
N TYR A 164 -8.53 15.39 13.52
CA TYR A 164 -7.82 15.84 12.33
C TYR A 164 -7.72 17.36 12.29
N PHE A 165 -6.50 17.88 12.14
CA PHE A 165 -6.21 19.31 12.10
C PHE A 165 -5.92 19.85 10.69
N GLY A 166 -6.08 19.06 9.65
CA GLY A 166 -5.71 19.45 8.28
C GLY A 166 -4.27 19.08 7.93
N SER A 167 -3.89 19.25 6.66
CA SER A 167 -2.53 18.99 6.14
C SER A 167 -1.97 17.59 6.45
N GLY A 168 -2.86 16.60 6.66
CA GLY A 168 -2.47 15.21 6.97
C GLY A 168 -2.10 14.97 8.43
N VAL A 169 -2.41 15.88 9.34
CA VAL A 169 -2.02 15.80 10.75
C VAL A 169 -3.19 15.44 11.65
N TYR A 170 -2.98 14.45 12.50
CA TYR A 170 -3.88 14.00 13.55
C TYR A 170 -3.23 14.20 14.92
N GLY A 171 -4.02 14.72 15.88
CA GLY A 171 -3.58 15.01 17.23
C GLY A 171 -2.96 16.40 17.42
N ILE A 172 -3.24 16.98 18.60
CA ILE A 172 -2.84 18.37 18.93
C ILE A 172 -1.33 18.55 19.00
N GLY A 173 -0.58 17.52 19.47
CA GLY A 173 0.88 17.58 19.53
C GLY A 173 1.51 17.76 18.16
N ALA A 174 1.12 16.90 17.20
CA ALA A 174 1.59 17.00 15.82
C ALA A 174 1.11 18.28 15.14
N ALA A 175 -0.11 18.77 15.45
CA ALA A 175 -0.63 20.03 14.91
C ALA A 175 0.15 21.25 15.45
N SER A 176 0.46 21.26 16.73
CA SER A 176 1.31 22.30 17.35
C SER A 176 2.69 22.35 16.71
N GLN A 177 3.29 21.20 16.51
CA GLN A 177 4.60 21.09 15.85
C GLN A 177 4.56 21.55 14.39
N LEU A 178 3.54 21.12 13.61
CA LEU A 178 3.44 21.49 12.20
C LEU A 178 3.19 22.99 12.00
N TYR A 179 2.19 23.54 12.73
CA TYR A 179 1.72 24.89 12.46
C TYR A 179 2.55 25.97 13.13
N PHE A 180 3.21 25.65 14.26
CA PHE A 180 3.90 26.65 15.08
C PHE A 180 5.34 26.28 15.44
N ASN A 181 5.76 25.04 15.17
CA ASN A 181 7.06 24.49 15.62
C ASN A 181 7.25 24.65 17.14
N LYS A 182 6.19 24.34 17.91
CA LYS A 182 6.13 24.49 19.36
C LYS A 182 5.57 23.23 20.02
N ASP A 183 5.96 23.03 21.26
CA ASP A 183 5.24 22.14 22.17
C ASP A 183 3.87 22.73 22.53
N VAL A 184 2.88 21.85 22.83
CA VAL A 184 1.52 22.27 23.17
C VAL A 184 1.50 23.19 24.41
N SER A 185 2.39 22.94 25.36
CA SER A 185 2.56 23.76 26.57
C SER A 185 2.96 25.20 26.29
N GLN A 186 3.47 25.52 25.10
CA GLN A 186 3.96 26.82 24.69
C GLN A 186 3.00 27.61 23.79
N LEU A 187 1.82 27.05 23.52
CA LEU A 187 0.85 27.70 22.63
C LEU A 187 0.30 28.99 23.24
N SER A 188 0.28 30.07 22.44
CA SER A 188 -0.42 31.31 22.80
C SER A 188 -1.93 31.15 22.74
N VAL A 189 -2.67 32.12 23.31
CA VAL A 189 -4.14 32.17 23.21
C VAL A 189 -4.61 32.19 21.73
N GLY A 190 -3.90 32.97 20.89
CA GLY A 190 -4.21 33.07 19.46
C GLY A 190 -3.95 31.74 18.72
N GLU A 191 -2.85 31.05 19.04
CA GLU A 191 -2.52 29.74 18.47
C GLU A 191 -3.50 28.64 18.93
N ALA A 192 -3.85 28.64 20.21
CA ALA A 192 -4.88 27.75 20.77
C ALA A 192 -6.24 27.92 20.08
N ALA A 193 -6.67 29.17 19.90
CA ALA A 193 -7.92 29.50 19.21
C ALA A 193 -7.88 29.08 17.72
N LEU A 194 -6.71 29.19 17.06
CA LEU A 194 -6.54 28.69 15.70
C LEU A 194 -6.74 27.18 15.66
N LEU A 195 -6.03 26.40 16.49
CA LEU A 195 -6.17 24.95 16.52
C LEU A 195 -7.59 24.51 16.83
N ALA A 196 -8.24 25.11 17.85
CA ALA A 196 -9.63 24.79 18.19
C ALA A 196 -10.62 25.12 17.06
N GLY A 197 -10.27 26.02 16.15
CA GLY A 197 -11.07 26.37 14.99
C GLY A 197 -11.01 25.37 13.82
N LEU A 198 -9.93 24.59 13.71
CA LEU A 198 -9.66 23.73 12.55
C LEU A 198 -10.63 22.55 12.39
N PRO A 199 -11.03 21.80 13.45
CA PRO A 199 -11.82 20.57 13.32
C PRO A 199 -13.13 20.73 12.57
N LYS A 200 -13.73 21.91 12.53
CA LYS A 200 -14.97 22.22 11.82
C LYS A 200 -14.87 22.03 10.30
N ALA A 201 -13.76 22.43 9.69
CA ALA A 201 -13.46 22.25 8.27
C ALA A 201 -11.93 22.33 8.06
N PRO A 202 -11.18 21.29 8.41
CA PRO A 202 -9.71 21.35 8.48
C PRO A 202 -9.04 21.72 7.16
N SER A 203 -9.57 21.23 6.02
CA SER A 203 -9.03 21.55 4.69
C SER A 203 -9.25 23.02 4.29
N THR A 204 -10.30 23.67 4.80
CA THR A 204 -10.62 25.07 4.51
C THR A 204 -9.88 26.03 5.43
N TYR A 205 -9.84 25.69 6.74
CA TYR A 205 -9.32 26.59 7.78
C TYR A 205 -7.84 26.38 8.11
N SER A 206 -7.19 25.37 7.50
CA SER A 206 -5.74 25.18 7.68
C SER A 206 -4.97 26.38 7.17
N PRO A 207 -4.03 26.95 7.98
CA PRO A 207 -3.17 28.06 7.52
C PRO A 207 -2.26 27.67 6.35
N ALA A 208 -2.02 26.36 6.14
CA ALA A 208 -1.34 25.86 4.95
C ALA A 208 -2.15 26.05 3.67
N SER A 209 -3.49 25.97 3.76
CA SER A 209 -4.41 26.19 2.64
C SER A 209 -4.72 27.68 2.43
N SER A 210 -5.13 28.37 3.49
CA SER A 210 -5.47 29.81 3.45
C SER A 210 -5.25 30.47 4.80
N THR A 211 -4.28 31.37 4.90
CA THR A 211 -4.05 32.17 6.10
C THR A 211 -5.19 33.14 6.40
N GLU A 212 -5.93 33.59 5.37
CA GLU A 212 -7.08 34.49 5.52
C GLU A 212 -8.25 33.76 6.19
N GLU A 213 -8.65 32.59 5.69
CA GLU A 213 -9.74 31.80 6.25
C GLU A 213 -9.39 31.27 7.65
N ALA A 214 -8.13 30.89 7.86
CA ALA A 214 -7.59 30.53 9.15
C ALA A 214 -7.73 31.69 10.15
N THR A 215 -7.36 32.91 9.76
CA THR A 215 -7.47 34.12 10.60
C THR A 215 -8.93 34.43 10.93
N LYS A 216 -9.83 34.40 9.95
CA LYS A 216 -11.27 34.60 10.17
C LYS A 216 -11.82 33.59 11.19
N ARG A 217 -11.47 32.31 11.01
CA ARG A 217 -11.94 31.24 11.89
C ARG A 217 -11.38 31.35 13.30
N ARG A 218 -10.08 31.65 13.45
CA ARG A 218 -9.44 31.96 14.75
C ARG A 218 -10.19 33.08 15.48
N ASN A 219 -10.49 34.18 14.79
CA ASN A 219 -11.14 35.34 15.40
C ASN A 219 -12.57 35.00 15.89
N VAL A 220 -13.27 34.09 15.19
CA VAL A 220 -14.56 33.55 15.69
C VAL A 220 -14.37 32.78 16.99
N VAL A 221 -13.31 31.95 17.08
CA VAL A 221 -13.02 31.21 18.31
C VAL A 221 -12.63 32.14 19.46
N LEU A 222 -11.77 33.12 19.20
CA LEU A 222 -11.40 34.12 20.21
C LEU A 222 -12.63 34.87 20.76
N GLN A 223 -13.59 35.20 19.90
CA GLN A 223 -14.85 35.84 20.34
C GLN A 223 -15.67 34.88 21.22
N LEU A 224 -15.74 33.57 20.87
CA LEU A 224 -16.44 32.57 21.70
C LEU A 224 -15.76 32.39 23.05
N MET A 225 -14.43 32.45 23.11
CA MET A 225 -13.68 32.36 24.36
C MET A 225 -13.92 33.61 25.24
N LEU A 226 -13.99 34.79 24.65
CA LEU A 226 -14.29 36.04 25.37
C LEU A 226 -15.74 36.03 25.88
N ASP A 227 -16.73 35.69 25.04
CA ASP A 227 -18.15 35.63 25.39
C ASP A 227 -18.46 34.62 26.51
N GLN A 228 -17.58 33.64 26.70
CA GLN A 228 -17.67 32.61 27.75
C GLN A 228 -16.71 32.87 28.93
N GLU A 229 -16.11 34.05 28.99
CA GLU A 229 -15.18 34.47 30.06
C GLU A 229 -13.97 33.54 30.24
N VAL A 230 -13.60 32.77 29.17
CA VAL A 230 -12.40 31.93 29.14
C VAL A 230 -11.13 32.78 29.07
N ILE A 231 -11.23 33.90 28.38
CA ILE A 231 -10.14 34.90 28.26
C ILE A 231 -10.66 36.28 28.61
N THR A 232 -9.73 37.11 29.06
CA THR A 232 -10.00 38.53 29.34
C THR A 232 -10.04 39.35 28.04
N GLN A 233 -10.63 40.56 28.12
CA GLN A 233 -10.62 41.51 27.01
C GLN A 233 -9.17 41.90 26.57
N ASN A 234 -8.22 41.92 27.51
CA ASN A 234 -6.83 42.21 27.20
C ASN A 234 -6.19 41.07 26.39
N GLU A 235 -6.37 39.81 26.82
CA GLU A 235 -5.89 38.64 26.10
C GLU A 235 -6.51 38.54 24.72
N TYR A 236 -7.81 38.80 24.57
CA TYR A 236 -8.48 38.89 23.29
C TYR A 236 -7.81 39.93 22.38
N ASN A 237 -7.59 41.16 22.88
CA ASN A 237 -6.99 42.24 22.11
C ASN A 237 -5.55 41.91 21.67
N GLN A 238 -4.82 41.16 22.46
CA GLN A 238 -3.48 40.69 22.10
C GLN A 238 -3.57 39.60 21.02
N ALA A 239 -4.36 38.55 21.25
CA ALA A 239 -4.47 37.39 20.40
C ALA A 239 -5.02 37.71 19.00
N ILE A 240 -5.98 38.65 18.89
CA ILE A 240 -6.56 39.03 17.59
C ILE A 240 -5.55 39.73 16.66
N ASN A 241 -4.53 40.35 17.23
CA ASN A 241 -3.47 41.03 16.50
C ASN A 241 -2.28 40.10 16.15
N GLU A 242 -2.24 38.88 16.67
CA GLU A 242 -1.24 37.88 16.28
C GLU A 242 -1.37 37.54 14.79
N ARG A 243 -0.22 37.51 14.09
CA ARG A 243 -0.22 37.17 12.65
C ARG A 243 -0.29 35.65 12.47
N VAL A 244 -1.24 35.19 11.68
CA VAL A 244 -1.26 33.80 11.21
C VAL A 244 -0.26 33.63 10.07
N ILE A 245 0.71 32.75 10.28
CA ILE A 245 1.79 32.47 9.31
C ILE A 245 1.44 31.19 8.56
N LYS A 246 1.74 31.18 7.27
CA LYS A 246 1.65 29.95 6.47
C LYS A 246 2.78 29.00 6.89
N PRO A 247 2.47 27.79 7.39
CA PRO A 247 3.51 26.85 7.76
C PRO A 247 4.26 26.33 6.53
N ASP A 248 5.51 25.95 6.72
CA ASP A 248 6.22 25.14 5.74
C ASP A 248 5.80 23.67 5.92
N VAL A 249 4.89 23.25 5.06
CA VAL A 249 4.38 21.86 5.06
C VAL A 249 5.33 21.04 4.20
N THR A 250 6.44 20.61 4.77
CA THR A 250 7.29 19.58 4.16
C THR A 250 6.68 18.23 4.44
N PHE A 251 6.28 17.52 3.37
CA PHE A 251 5.88 16.13 3.49
C PHE A 251 7.08 15.29 3.92
N LYS A 252 6.83 14.24 4.70
CA LYS A 252 7.86 13.28 5.11
C LYS A 252 8.79 12.97 3.93
N GLN A 253 10.09 13.21 4.13
CA GLN A 253 11.10 12.79 3.16
C GLN A 253 11.08 11.25 3.09
N ARG A 254 10.99 10.72 1.89
CA ARG A 254 10.61 9.34 1.66
C ARG A 254 11.74 8.38 1.91
N ASN A 255 11.37 7.22 2.42
CA ASN A 255 12.29 6.12 2.64
C ASN A 255 12.63 5.42 1.31
N SER A 256 13.78 4.79 1.28
CA SER A 256 14.25 3.98 0.16
C SER A 256 13.36 2.77 -0.18
N HIS A 257 12.35 2.49 0.65
CA HIS A 257 11.35 1.43 0.49
C HIS A 257 9.92 1.95 0.28
N GLN A 258 9.75 3.21 -0.13
CA GLN A 258 8.43 3.83 -0.26
C GLN A 258 7.51 3.08 -1.24
N ALA A 259 8.06 2.49 -2.31
CA ALA A 259 7.27 1.71 -3.26
C ALA A 259 6.64 0.45 -2.62
N PHE A 260 7.33 -0.16 -1.66
CA PHE A 260 6.79 -1.26 -0.87
C PHE A 260 5.71 -0.77 0.10
N VAL A 261 5.94 0.32 0.82
CA VAL A 261 4.95 0.92 1.73
C VAL A 261 3.65 1.26 0.99
N ASP A 262 3.74 1.89 -0.18
CA ASP A 262 2.57 2.20 -1.00
C ASP A 262 1.85 0.93 -1.51
N TYR A 263 2.60 -0.15 -1.76
CA TYR A 263 2.02 -1.44 -2.12
C TYR A 263 1.25 -2.05 -0.94
N VAL A 264 1.82 -2.03 0.28
CA VAL A 264 1.14 -2.45 1.53
C VAL A 264 -0.16 -1.68 1.76
N VAL A 265 -0.14 -0.35 1.59
CA VAL A 265 -1.33 0.50 1.75
C VAL A 265 -2.44 0.11 0.76
N ARG A 266 -2.09 -0.15 -0.51
CA ARG A 266 -3.06 -0.59 -1.54
C ARG A 266 -3.61 -1.98 -1.24
N GLU A 267 -2.77 -2.89 -0.74
CA GLU A 267 -3.21 -4.24 -0.36
C GLU A 267 -4.15 -4.20 0.85
N ALA A 268 -3.85 -3.36 1.85
CA ALA A 268 -4.73 -3.14 3.00
C ALA A 268 -6.13 -2.68 2.56
N GLU A 269 -6.21 -1.77 1.60
CA GLU A 269 -7.48 -1.29 1.07
C GLU A 269 -8.22 -2.37 0.27
N LYS A 270 -7.53 -3.06 -0.63
CA LYS A 270 -8.13 -4.02 -1.55
C LYS A 270 -8.56 -5.31 -0.86
N THR A 271 -7.76 -5.83 0.06
CA THR A 271 -7.91 -7.16 0.66
C THR A 271 -8.61 -7.10 2.02
N TYR A 272 -8.29 -6.09 2.84
CA TYR A 272 -8.77 -5.99 4.22
C TYR A 272 -9.81 -4.88 4.41
N GLY A 273 -10.12 -4.10 3.37
CA GLY A 273 -11.09 -2.99 3.44
C GLY A 273 -10.64 -1.82 4.33
N VAL A 274 -9.35 -1.75 4.67
CA VAL A 274 -8.76 -0.68 5.48
C VAL A 274 -8.24 0.42 4.57
N THR A 275 -8.94 1.55 4.52
CA THR A 275 -8.55 2.65 3.61
C THR A 275 -7.22 3.29 4.01
N ALA A 276 -6.55 3.92 3.05
CA ALA A 276 -5.36 4.72 3.33
C ALA A 276 -5.62 5.80 4.40
N GLU A 277 -6.82 6.40 4.41
CA GLU A 277 -7.22 7.37 5.44
C GLU A 277 -7.27 6.73 6.82
N ASP A 278 -7.80 5.51 6.94
CA ASP A 278 -7.86 4.79 8.21
C ASP A 278 -6.47 4.44 8.71
N LEU A 279 -5.57 4.02 7.84
CA LEU A 279 -4.17 3.76 8.19
C LEU A 279 -3.46 5.04 8.69
N TYR A 280 -3.68 6.18 8.03
CA TYR A 280 -3.11 7.46 8.49
C TYR A 280 -3.74 7.99 9.78
N LYS A 281 -4.98 7.57 10.10
CA LYS A 281 -5.56 7.81 11.44
C LYS A 281 -4.84 7.05 12.54
N GLY A 282 -4.03 6.04 12.19
CA GLY A 282 -3.19 5.27 13.09
C GLY A 282 -3.92 4.15 13.84
N GLY A 283 -3.15 3.41 14.63
CA GLY A 283 -3.66 2.35 15.50
C GLY A 283 -3.73 0.98 14.85
N TYR A 284 -3.07 0.79 13.70
CA TYR A 284 -2.89 -0.52 13.08
C TYR A 284 -1.45 -0.99 13.24
N GLU A 285 -1.26 -2.29 13.32
CA GLU A 285 0.04 -2.93 13.21
C GLU A 285 0.00 -3.86 12.00
N ILE A 286 0.91 -3.63 11.03
CA ILE A 286 0.97 -4.37 9.77
C ILE A 286 2.29 -5.14 9.73
N TYR A 287 2.19 -6.46 9.77
CA TYR A 287 3.34 -7.36 9.72
C TYR A 287 3.55 -7.84 8.29
N THR A 288 4.79 -7.80 7.81
CA THR A 288 5.15 -8.13 6.43
C THR A 288 6.31 -9.12 6.36
N ASP A 289 6.54 -9.68 5.17
CA ASP A 289 7.75 -10.46 4.87
C ASP A 289 8.87 -9.60 4.26
N PHE A 290 8.80 -8.28 4.41
CA PHE A 290 9.81 -7.35 3.91
C PHE A 290 11.19 -7.64 4.48
N ASP A 291 12.17 -7.74 3.58
CA ASP A 291 13.58 -7.92 3.92
C ASP A 291 14.36 -6.61 3.75
N PRO A 292 14.71 -5.92 4.86
CA PRO A 292 15.45 -4.66 4.77
C PRO A 292 16.82 -4.80 4.12
N LEU A 293 17.51 -5.95 4.30
CA LEU A 293 18.82 -6.19 3.72
C LEU A 293 18.74 -6.38 2.20
N LEU A 294 17.76 -7.16 1.73
CA LEU A 294 17.51 -7.34 0.31
C LEU A 294 17.14 -6.02 -0.35
N GLN A 295 16.23 -5.25 0.25
CA GLN A 295 15.84 -3.94 -0.26
C GLN A 295 17.02 -2.96 -0.31
N GLU A 296 17.87 -2.94 0.70
CA GLU A 296 19.07 -2.12 0.72
C GLU A 296 20.05 -2.52 -0.38
N SER A 297 20.25 -3.84 -0.58
CA SER A 297 21.06 -4.37 -1.66
C SER A 297 20.52 -3.95 -3.03
N ILE A 298 19.21 -4.06 -3.27
CA ILE A 298 18.56 -3.60 -4.49
C ILE A 298 18.81 -2.11 -4.70
N ASN A 299 18.54 -1.29 -3.70
CA ASN A 299 18.71 0.17 -3.79
C ASN A 299 20.14 0.57 -4.10
N ARG A 300 21.10 -0.05 -3.44
CA ARG A 300 22.55 0.19 -3.63
C ARG A 300 22.98 -0.24 -5.03
N SER A 301 22.55 -1.42 -5.47
CA SER A 301 22.88 -1.96 -6.78
C SER A 301 22.38 -1.05 -7.90
N VAL A 302 21.12 -0.61 -7.84
CA VAL A 302 20.56 0.30 -8.85
C VAL A 302 21.21 1.69 -8.81
N THR A 303 21.48 2.22 -7.60
CA THR A 303 22.11 3.55 -7.44
C THR A 303 23.51 3.59 -8.00
N ASN A 304 24.29 2.52 -7.82
CA ASN A 304 25.68 2.44 -8.25
C ASN A 304 25.83 1.96 -9.71
N HIS A 305 24.76 1.42 -10.30
CA HIS A 305 24.81 0.93 -11.68
C HIS A 305 24.86 2.06 -12.70
N VAL A 306 25.73 1.90 -13.68
CA VAL A 306 25.86 2.83 -14.81
C VAL A 306 25.11 2.25 -16.00
N PHE A 307 23.94 2.81 -16.29
CA PHE A 307 23.14 2.42 -17.45
C PHE A 307 23.75 3.01 -18.71
N ALA A 308 24.22 2.16 -19.61
CA ALA A 308 24.89 2.60 -20.85
C ALA A 308 23.96 3.43 -21.76
N ASP A 309 22.67 3.17 -21.72
CA ASP A 309 21.65 3.83 -22.52
C ASP A 309 21.12 5.16 -21.89
N ASP A 310 21.56 5.52 -20.69
CA ASP A 310 21.20 6.80 -20.07
C ASP A 310 21.69 7.99 -20.91
N THR A 311 20.83 8.96 -21.13
CA THR A 311 21.17 10.24 -21.76
C THR A 311 20.74 11.40 -20.85
N ALA A 312 21.08 12.63 -21.22
CA ALA A 312 20.66 13.81 -20.47
C ALA A 312 19.13 13.96 -20.40
N SER A 313 18.44 13.58 -21.49
CA SER A 313 16.97 13.73 -21.63
C SER A 313 16.16 12.48 -21.28
N HIS A 314 16.77 11.29 -21.38
CA HIS A 314 16.08 10.01 -21.15
C HIS A 314 16.92 9.14 -20.22
N LYS A 315 16.27 8.60 -19.21
CA LYS A 315 16.86 7.65 -18.26
C LYS A 315 16.23 6.29 -18.42
N VAL A 316 17.04 5.24 -18.35
CA VAL A 316 16.55 3.87 -18.26
C VAL A 316 15.84 3.73 -16.90
N GLU A 317 14.60 3.33 -16.92
CA GLU A 317 13.84 3.05 -15.71
C GLU A 317 13.96 1.59 -15.31
N VAL A 318 13.77 1.33 -14.02
CA VAL A 318 13.96 0.01 -13.41
C VAL A 318 12.76 -0.33 -12.55
N GLY A 319 12.21 -1.53 -12.74
CA GLY A 319 11.22 -2.13 -11.84
C GLY A 319 11.76 -3.45 -11.29
N ILE A 320 11.78 -3.63 -9.97
CA ILE A 320 12.23 -4.88 -9.35
C ILE A 320 11.20 -5.34 -8.32
N ALA A 321 10.86 -6.63 -8.37
CA ALA A 321 10.10 -7.30 -7.32
C ALA A 321 10.87 -8.54 -6.84
N ALA A 322 10.87 -8.74 -5.54
CA ALA A 322 11.41 -9.95 -4.92
C ALA A 322 10.37 -10.58 -4.01
N ILE A 323 10.22 -11.90 -4.11
CA ILE A 323 9.31 -12.69 -3.27
C ILE A 323 10.05 -13.88 -2.66
N ASN A 324 9.58 -14.32 -1.51
CA ASN A 324 9.96 -15.61 -0.95
C ASN A 324 9.19 -16.71 -1.72
N PRO A 325 9.87 -17.67 -2.38
CA PRO A 325 9.19 -18.64 -3.22
C PRO A 325 8.31 -19.62 -2.42
N GLN A 326 8.66 -19.94 -1.17
CA GLN A 326 7.93 -20.90 -0.35
C GLN A 326 6.63 -20.31 0.20
N THR A 327 6.64 -19.03 0.57
CA THR A 327 5.47 -18.39 1.22
C THR A 327 4.64 -17.53 0.26
N GLY A 328 5.24 -17.01 -0.80
CA GLY A 328 4.65 -15.96 -1.64
C GLY A 328 4.77 -14.55 -1.05
N GLY A 329 5.38 -14.42 0.14
CA GLY A 329 5.57 -13.13 0.80
C GLY A 329 6.47 -12.18 -0.01
N VAL A 330 6.01 -10.94 -0.22
CA VAL A 330 6.78 -9.92 -0.95
C VAL A 330 7.90 -9.40 -0.06
N SER A 331 9.15 -9.72 -0.45
CA SER A 331 10.35 -9.40 0.34
C SER A 331 10.94 -8.03 0.01
N ALA A 332 10.81 -7.55 -1.23
CA ALA A 332 11.27 -6.22 -1.62
C ALA A 332 10.54 -5.71 -2.87
N ILE A 333 10.40 -4.39 -2.99
CA ILE A 333 9.88 -3.70 -4.17
C ILE A 333 10.72 -2.47 -4.48
N TYR A 334 11.17 -2.36 -5.73
CA TYR A 334 11.79 -1.16 -6.27
C TYR A 334 10.93 -0.60 -7.41
N GLY A 335 10.23 0.49 -7.14
CA GLY A 335 9.22 1.05 -8.05
C GLY A 335 9.76 1.96 -9.15
N GLY A 336 11.06 2.28 -9.14
CA GLY A 336 11.69 3.17 -10.11
C GLY A 336 12.79 4.05 -9.53
N ARG A 337 13.68 4.56 -10.38
CA ARG A 337 14.85 5.36 -9.97
C ARG A 337 14.49 6.68 -9.27
N ASN A 338 13.34 7.24 -9.59
CA ASN A 338 12.83 8.48 -8.99
C ASN A 338 11.40 8.25 -8.44
N TYR A 339 11.18 7.13 -7.76
CA TYR A 339 9.85 6.77 -7.26
C TYR A 339 9.29 7.88 -6.36
N GLN A 340 8.03 8.25 -6.62
CA GLN A 340 7.28 9.22 -5.82
C GLN A 340 6.15 8.50 -5.09
N THR A 341 5.81 8.88 -3.85
CA THR A 341 4.70 8.28 -3.08
C THR A 341 3.42 8.26 -3.91
N ASN A 342 2.74 7.13 -3.93
CA ASN A 342 1.59 6.88 -4.79
C ASN A 342 1.86 7.10 -6.28
N GLY A 343 3.14 7.13 -6.68
CA GLY A 343 3.57 7.24 -8.06
C GLY A 343 3.46 5.92 -8.81
N LEU A 344 4.00 5.92 -10.02
CA LEU A 344 4.03 4.75 -10.88
C LEU A 344 5.01 3.71 -10.32
N ASN A 345 4.47 2.61 -9.78
CA ASN A 345 5.26 1.50 -9.26
C ASN A 345 5.57 0.49 -10.37
N ARG A 346 6.77 0.57 -10.96
CA ARG A 346 7.20 -0.25 -12.09
C ARG A 346 7.35 -1.74 -11.74
N ALA A 347 7.42 -2.08 -10.48
CA ALA A 347 7.40 -3.47 -10.04
C ALA A 347 6.02 -4.15 -10.19
N THR A 348 4.95 -3.35 -10.33
CA THR A 348 3.56 -3.83 -10.35
C THR A 348 2.78 -3.50 -11.62
N ILE A 349 3.39 -2.81 -12.58
CA ILE A 349 2.79 -2.57 -13.91
C ILE A 349 3.33 -3.55 -14.94
N GLY A 350 2.49 -3.87 -15.93
CA GLY A 350 2.80 -4.87 -16.94
C GLY A 350 3.64 -4.34 -18.11
N TYR A 351 4.58 -5.17 -18.53
CA TYR A 351 5.42 -4.99 -19.73
C TYR A 351 5.42 -6.30 -20.53
N GLN A 352 5.85 -6.25 -21.79
CA GLN A 352 6.04 -7.48 -22.57
C GLN A 352 7.23 -8.28 -22.04
N PRO A 353 7.05 -9.59 -21.74
CA PRO A 353 8.08 -10.39 -21.07
C PRO A 353 9.25 -10.78 -21.98
N GLY A 354 9.08 -10.72 -23.30
CA GLY A 354 10.06 -11.25 -24.23
C GLY A 354 10.42 -12.71 -23.89
N SER A 355 11.66 -13.10 -24.13
CA SER A 355 12.12 -14.48 -23.89
C SER A 355 12.09 -14.93 -22.41
N ALA A 356 11.80 -14.05 -21.44
CA ALA A 356 11.60 -14.45 -20.06
C ALA A 356 10.34 -15.33 -19.86
N ILE A 357 9.42 -15.35 -20.82
CA ILE A 357 8.23 -16.20 -20.77
C ILE A 357 8.54 -17.66 -21.13
N LYS A 358 9.63 -17.95 -21.85
CA LYS A 358 9.93 -19.27 -22.42
C LYS A 358 9.88 -20.41 -21.40
N PRO A 359 10.46 -20.32 -20.19
CA PRO A 359 10.35 -21.38 -19.18
C PRO A 359 8.90 -21.68 -18.81
N LEU A 360 8.05 -20.66 -18.73
CA LEU A 360 6.65 -20.77 -18.28
C LEU A 360 5.68 -21.18 -19.39
N ALA A 361 5.85 -20.62 -20.59
CA ALA A 361 4.90 -20.87 -21.68
C ALA A 361 5.29 -22.05 -22.60
N VAL A 362 6.56 -22.49 -22.56
CA VAL A 362 7.05 -23.50 -23.50
C VAL A 362 7.72 -24.67 -22.78
N TYR A 363 8.82 -24.45 -22.10
CA TYR A 363 9.67 -25.53 -21.59
C TYR A 363 9.09 -26.23 -20.37
N GLY A 364 8.42 -25.51 -19.44
CA GLY A 364 7.72 -26.08 -18.30
C GLY A 364 6.57 -27.00 -18.73
N PRO A 365 5.62 -26.49 -19.55
CA PRO A 365 4.59 -27.35 -20.15
C PRO A 365 5.16 -28.54 -20.90
N ALA A 366 6.24 -28.38 -21.68
CA ALA A 366 6.86 -29.50 -22.39
C ALA A 366 7.38 -30.60 -21.46
N LEU A 367 8.04 -30.24 -20.37
CA LEU A 367 8.50 -31.21 -19.35
C LEU A 367 7.31 -31.97 -18.73
N GLU A 368 6.20 -31.30 -18.47
CA GLU A 368 5.00 -31.90 -17.86
C GLU A 368 4.26 -32.88 -18.79
N THR A 369 4.48 -32.83 -20.12
CA THR A 369 3.95 -33.90 -21.01
C THR A 369 4.61 -35.24 -20.75
N GLY A 370 5.84 -35.27 -20.22
CA GLY A 370 6.66 -36.47 -20.07
C GLY A 370 7.37 -36.92 -21.35
N ASP A 371 7.13 -36.27 -22.48
CA ASP A 371 7.73 -36.62 -23.78
C ASP A 371 9.09 -35.95 -24.00
N TYR A 372 9.38 -34.91 -23.20
CA TYR A 372 10.57 -34.08 -23.32
C TYR A 372 11.45 -34.15 -22.07
N SER A 373 12.75 -34.05 -22.28
CA SER A 373 13.78 -34.04 -21.26
C SER A 373 14.88 -33.04 -21.61
N PRO A 374 15.79 -32.68 -20.68
CA PRO A 374 16.90 -31.80 -20.97
C PRO A 374 17.80 -32.22 -22.15
N THR A 375 17.84 -33.52 -22.45
CA THR A 375 18.63 -34.11 -23.52
C THR A 375 17.86 -34.33 -24.80
N THR A 376 16.55 -34.05 -24.82
CA THR A 376 15.75 -34.13 -26.06
C THR A 376 16.34 -33.21 -27.11
N THR A 377 16.63 -33.75 -28.30
CA THR A 377 17.16 -33.00 -29.43
C THR A 377 16.07 -32.11 -30.04
N LEU A 378 16.33 -30.82 -30.11
CA LEU A 378 15.53 -29.84 -30.83
C LEU A 378 16.30 -29.37 -32.05
N VAL A 379 15.56 -29.05 -33.13
CA VAL A 379 16.16 -28.60 -34.39
C VAL A 379 16.07 -27.09 -34.50
N ASP A 380 17.24 -26.44 -34.57
CA ASP A 380 17.38 -24.98 -34.79
C ASP A 380 17.70 -24.70 -36.25
N GLU A 381 16.69 -24.50 -37.05
CA GLU A 381 16.77 -24.17 -38.47
C GLU A 381 15.72 -23.11 -38.88
N PRO A 382 15.83 -22.51 -40.07
CA PRO A 382 14.78 -21.65 -40.59
C PRO A 382 13.46 -22.43 -40.77
N VAL A 383 12.40 -21.96 -40.10
CA VAL A 383 11.06 -22.59 -40.13
C VAL A 383 10.03 -21.58 -40.62
N ASP A 384 8.95 -22.07 -41.24
CA ASP A 384 7.82 -21.28 -41.71
C ASP A 384 6.51 -21.91 -41.27
N PHE A 385 5.85 -21.26 -40.31
CA PHE A 385 4.55 -21.67 -39.79
C PHE A 385 3.43 -20.87 -40.47
N SER A 386 3.08 -21.23 -41.70
CA SER A 386 2.03 -20.55 -42.46
C SER A 386 2.22 -19.05 -42.60
N GLY A 387 3.48 -18.65 -42.89
CA GLY A 387 3.87 -17.24 -43.03
C GLY A 387 4.52 -16.62 -41.80
N TYR A 388 4.43 -17.22 -40.63
CA TYR A 388 5.18 -16.80 -39.44
C TYR A 388 6.58 -17.44 -39.47
N LYS A 389 7.62 -16.62 -39.54
CA LYS A 389 9.01 -17.04 -39.69
C LYS A 389 9.85 -16.51 -38.53
N PRO A 390 9.93 -17.23 -37.39
CA PRO A 390 10.75 -16.81 -36.26
C PRO A 390 12.24 -16.80 -36.68
N GLN A 391 12.96 -15.81 -36.14
CA GLN A 391 14.41 -15.69 -36.34
C GLN A 391 15.13 -15.67 -35.01
N ASN A 392 16.30 -16.29 -34.94
CA ASN A 392 17.18 -16.16 -33.80
C ASN A 392 17.77 -14.74 -33.73
N ALA A 393 17.98 -14.24 -32.50
CA ALA A 393 18.42 -12.86 -32.25
C ALA A 393 19.74 -12.52 -32.96
N ASN A 394 20.63 -13.49 -33.13
CA ASN A 394 21.92 -13.34 -33.83
C ASN A 394 21.89 -13.74 -35.33
N GLY A 395 20.71 -14.14 -35.84
CA GLY A 395 20.52 -14.59 -37.22
C GLY A 395 21.22 -15.89 -37.60
N ARG A 396 21.73 -16.66 -36.61
CA ARG A 396 22.44 -17.91 -36.84
C ARG A 396 21.57 -19.11 -36.37
N TYR A 397 21.81 -20.25 -37.00
CA TYR A 397 21.15 -21.51 -36.67
C TYR A 397 22.18 -22.56 -36.31
N LEU A 398 21.88 -23.41 -35.32
CA LEU A 398 22.82 -24.35 -34.73
C LEU A 398 22.59 -25.81 -35.18
N GLY A 399 21.49 -26.08 -35.89
CA GLY A 399 21.09 -27.43 -36.24
C GLY A 399 20.53 -28.17 -35.03
N GLU A 400 20.89 -29.43 -34.86
CA GLU A 400 20.45 -30.27 -33.74
C GLU A 400 21.15 -29.90 -32.45
N ILE A 401 20.39 -29.48 -31.44
CA ILE A 401 20.89 -29.12 -30.11
C ILE A 401 20.00 -29.72 -29.02
N PRO A 402 20.55 -30.06 -27.83
CA PRO A 402 19.72 -30.52 -26.71
C PRO A 402 18.85 -29.38 -26.17
N MET A 403 17.67 -29.72 -25.64
CA MET A 403 16.69 -28.78 -25.10
C MET A 403 17.30 -27.85 -24.03
N ARG A 404 18.18 -28.36 -23.16
CA ARG A 404 18.89 -27.53 -22.17
C ARG A 404 19.80 -26.45 -22.80
N GLU A 405 20.43 -26.75 -23.94
CA GLU A 405 21.24 -25.76 -24.66
C GLU A 405 20.35 -24.75 -25.37
N ALA A 406 19.22 -25.20 -25.92
CA ALA A 406 18.24 -24.33 -26.57
C ALA A 406 17.70 -23.23 -25.62
N ILE A 407 17.33 -23.60 -24.37
CA ILE A 407 16.84 -22.66 -23.37
C ILE A 407 17.98 -21.75 -22.85
N ALA A 408 19.19 -22.30 -22.66
CA ALA A 408 20.35 -21.55 -22.15
C ALA A 408 20.78 -20.46 -23.16
N ARG A 409 20.76 -20.76 -24.46
CA ARG A 409 21.02 -19.80 -25.54
C ARG A 409 19.81 -18.97 -25.91
N SER A 410 18.65 -19.24 -25.30
CA SER A 410 17.40 -18.56 -25.60
C SER A 410 16.99 -18.62 -27.11
N VAL A 411 17.25 -19.76 -27.77
CA VAL A 411 16.97 -19.96 -29.19
C VAL A 411 15.47 -19.75 -29.47
N ASN A 412 15.15 -19.01 -30.52
CA ASN A 412 13.77 -18.64 -30.83
C ASN A 412 13.05 -19.71 -31.64
N THR A 413 13.70 -20.23 -32.67
CA THR A 413 13.10 -21.24 -33.58
C THR A 413 12.69 -22.48 -32.84
N THR A 414 13.57 -23.02 -31.96
CA THR A 414 13.28 -24.19 -31.14
C THR A 414 12.12 -23.96 -30.16
N ALA A 415 12.04 -22.77 -29.55
CA ALA A 415 10.94 -22.45 -28.64
C ALA A 415 9.59 -22.38 -29.38
N VAL A 416 9.57 -21.79 -30.58
CA VAL A 416 8.34 -21.72 -31.41
C VAL A 416 7.93 -23.09 -31.90
N SER A 417 8.88 -23.91 -32.39
CA SER A 417 8.62 -25.27 -32.82
C SER A 417 8.06 -26.12 -31.67
N LEU A 418 8.68 -26.04 -30.51
CA LEU A 418 8.24 -26.78 -29.32
C LEU A 418 6.83 -26.36 -28.87
N LEU A 419 6.51 -25.06 -28.84
CA LEU A 419 5.15 -24.58 -28.55
C LEU A 419 4.13 -25.12 -29.57
N ASN A 420 4.51 -25.15 -30.86
CA ASN A 420 3.64 -25.69 -31.90
C ASN A 420 3.38 -27.20 -31.72
N GLU A 421 4.35 -27.96 -31.20
CA GLU A 421 4.24 -29.39 -30.94
C GLU A 421 3.39 -29.71 -29.72
N ILE A 422 3.66 -29.04 -28.56
CA ILE A 422 2.89 -29.26 -27.32
C ILE A 422 1.49 -28.65 -27.37
N GLY A 423 1.30 -27.61 -28.21
CA GLY A 423 0.04 -26.90 -28.38
C GLY A 423 -0.29 -25.88 -27.31
N PHE A 424 -1.22 -24.99 -27.65
CA PHE A 424 -1.59 -23.87 -26.79
C PHE A 424 -2.33 -24.28 -25.51
N ARG A 425 -3.04 -25.41 -25.50
CA ARG A 425 -3.81 -25.83 -24.32
C ARG A 425 -2.92 -26.00 -23.10
N ASP A 426 -1.83 -26.75 -23.25
CA ASP A 426 -0.95 -27.09 -22.15
C ASP A 426 -0.12 -25.89 -21.71
N SER A 427 0.29 -25.03 -22.64
CA SER A 427 0.92 -23.73 -22.35
C SER A 427 -0.01 -22.80 -21.56
N PHE A 428 -1.27 -22.63 -22.00
CA PHE A 428 -2.24 -21.75 -21.33
C PHE A 428 -2.58 -22.26 -19.93
N ASN A 429 -2.82 -23.55 -19.77
CA ASN A 429 -3.11 -24.16 -18.47
C ASN A 429 -1.94 -23.97 -17.49
N PHE A 430 -0.71 -24.14 -17.97
CA PHE A 430 0.48 -23.94 -17.13
C PHE A 430 0.61 -22.47 -16.71
N MET A 431 0.45 -21.56 -17.66
CA MET A 431 0.51 -20.12 -17.40
C MET A 431 -0.58 -19.66 -16.44
N GLU A 432 -1.83 -20.14 -16.59
CA GLU A 432 -2.94 -19.82 -15.70
C GLU A 432 -2.66 -20.30 -14.27
N LYS A 433 -2.25 -21.56 -14.11
CA LYS A 433 -1.88 -22.13 -12.81
C LYS A 433 -0.69 -21.39 -12.16
N ALA A 434 0.27 -20.94 -12.97
CA ALA A 434 1.41 -20.12 -12.48
C ALA A 434 1.00 -18.68 -12.10
N GLY A 435 -0.29 -18.34 -12.19
CA GLY A 435 -0.80 -16.99 -11.88
C GLY A 435 -0.58 -15.95 -12.96
N LEU A 436 -0.36 -16.38 -14.19
CA LEU A 436 -0.06 -15.56 -15.38
C LEU A 436 -1.10 -15.81 -16.50
N PRO A 437 -2.39 -15.57 -16.25
CA PRO A 437 -3.44 -15.89 -17.22
C PRO A 437 -3.23 -15.13 -18.53
N LEU A 438 -3.42 -15.84 -19.64
CA LEU A 438 -3.38 -15.33 -21.01
C LEU A 438 -4.80 -15.10 -21.53
N THR A 439 -4.91 -14.26 -22.56
CA THR A 439 -6.17 -14.05 -23.28
C THR A 439 -6.18 -14.84 -24.60
N ASP A 440 -7.36 -15.01 -25.21
CA ASP A 440 -7.46 -15.67 -26.52
C ASP A 440 -6.65 -14.98 -27.61
N GLU A 441 -6.38 -13.70 -27.48
CA GLU A 441 -5.54 -12.93 -28.41
C GLU A 441 -4.07 -13.38 -28.39
N ASP A 442 -3.63 -14.00 -27.29
CA ASP A 442 -2.28 -14.56 -27.13
C ASP A 442 -2.13 -15.97 -27.73
N ARG A 443 -3.23 -16.55 -28.27
CA ARG A 443 -3.24 -17.90 -28.86
C ARG A 443 -2.60 -17.90 -30.26
N ASN A 444 -1.33 -17.57 -30.28
CA ASN A 444 -0.53 -17.57 -31.49
C ASN A 444 0.94 -17.90 -31.16
N LEU A 445 1.74 -18.29 -32.16
CA LEU A 445 3.11 -18.79 -31.96
C LEU A 445 4.10 -17.72 -31.45
N SER A 446 3.76 -16.42 -31.54
CA SER A 446 4.61 -15.37 -30.94
C SER A 446 4.64 -15.42 -29.41
N LEU A 447 3.68 -16.12 -28.78
CA LEU A 447 3.67 -16.42 -27.35
C LEU A 447 5.00 -17.05 -26.90
N ALA A 448 5.57 -17.98 -27.70
CA ALA A 448 6.86 -18.61 -27.38
C ALA A 448 8.01 -17.62 -27.22
N LEU A 449 7.87 -16.41 -27.74
CA LEU A 449 8.90 -15.36 -27.72
C LEU A 449 8.51 -14.17 -26.82
N GLY A 450 7.35 -14.25 -26.16
CA GLY A 450 6.78 -13.17 -25.36
C GLY A 450 6.20 -12.01 -26.16
N GLY A 451 5.88 -12.26 -27.42
CA GLY A 451 5.11 -11.34 -28.27
C GLY A 451 3.62 -11.44 -27.93
N THR A 452 3.25 -11.12 -26.70
CA THR A 452 1.91 -11.23 -26.15
C THR A 452 1.20 -9.88 -26.14
N THR A 453 -0.13 -9.91 -26.26
CA THR A 453 -0.99 -8.77 -25.95
C THR A 453 -1.09 -8.56 -24.45
N THR A 454 -1.16 -9.66 -23.69
CA THR A 454 -1.06 -9.64 -22.24
C THR A 454 0.34 -9.24 -21.80
N THR A 455 0.41 -8.32 -20.85
CA THR A 455 1.67 -7.84 -20.26
C THR A 455 1.80 -8.33 -18.82
N PHE A 456 3.03 -8.49 -18.34
CA PHE A 456 3.30 -8.98 -16.99
C PHE A 456 4.19 -8.02 -16.23
N SER A 457 3.88 -7.83 -14.96
CA SER A 457 4.72 -7.02 -14.06
C SER A 457 5.91 -7.84 -13.54
N PRO A 458 6.97 -7.18 -13.05
CA PRO A 458 8.04 -7.86 -12.33
C PRO A 458 7.53 -8.76 -11.21
N LEU A 459 6.54 -8.31 -10.44
CA LEU A 459 5.93 -9.11 -9.36
C LEU A 459 5.23 -10.37 -9.89
N GLN A 460 4.52 -10.27 -11.00
CA GLN A 460 3.87 -11.43 -11.62
C GLN A 460 4.89 -12.42 -12.20
N LEU A 461 5.95 -11.94 -12.86
CA LEU A 461 7.00 -12.85 -13.34
C LEU A 461 7.77 -13.50 -12.16
N ALA A 462 8.00 -12.78 -11.06
CA ALA A 462 8.56 -13.39 -9.85
C ALA A 462 7.63 -14.51 -9.32
N GLN A 463 6.31 -14.29 -9.29
CA GLN A 463 5.33 -15.32 -8.93
C GLN A 463 5.45 -16.54 -9.85
N GLY A 464 5.42 -16.35 -11.17
CA GLY A 464 5.49 -17.47 -12.11
C GLY A 464 6.79 -18.29 -11.94
N TYR A 465 7.92 -17.63 -11.75
CA TYR A 465 9.20 -18.31 -11.55
C TYR A 465 9.33 -18.99 -10.19
N SER A 466 8.53 -18.62 -9.18
CA SER A 466 8.52 -19.34 -7.90
C SER A 466 8.11 -20.80 -8.05
N VAL A 467 7.38 -21.15 -9.12
CA VAL A 467 7.07 -22.55 -9.47
C VAL A 467 8.36 -23.41 -9.49
N PHE A 468 9.42 -22.89 -10.10
CA PHE A 468 10.67 -23.64 -10.24
C PHE A 468 11.50 -23.65 -8.93
N ALA A 469 11.38 -22.59 -8.13
CA ALA A 469 12.10 -22.46 -6.86
C ALA A 469 11.37 -23.10 -5.66
N ASN A 470 10.13 -23.60 -5.86
CA ASN A 470 9.27 -24.14 -4.81
C ASN A 470 8.63 -25.49 -5.20
N GLU A 471 9.45 -26.42 -5.66
CA GLU A 471 9.01 -27.81 -5.93
C GLU A 471 7.76 -27.90 -6.82
N GLY A 472 7.63 -27.02 -7.80
CA GLY A 472 6.50 -26.99 -8.73
C GLY A 472 5.24 -26.30 -8.22
N LYS A 473 5.30 -25.63 -7.07
CA LYS A 473 4.17 -24.95 -6.45
C LYS A 473 4.31 -23.44 -6.58
N VAL A 474 3.18 -22.77 -6.72
CA VAL A 474 3.10 -21.31 -6.71
C VAL A 474 2.16 -20.85 -5.60
N THR A 475 2.58 -19.79 -4.90
CA THR A 475 1.73 -19.09 -3.93
C THR A 475 1.49 -17.68 -4.44
N LYS A 476 0.21 -17.24 -4.38
CA LYS A 476 -0.14 -15.87 -4.77
C LYS A 476 0.58 -14.85 -3.90
N PRO A 477 1.28 -13.86 -4.48
CA PRO A 477 2.03 -12.89 -3.70
C PRO A 477 1.16 -12.04 -2.78
N TYR A 478 1.63 -11.81 -1.57
CA TYR A 478 1.05 -10.90 -0.58
C TYR A 478 2.17 -10.11 0.12
N ALA A 479 1.88 -8.86 0.48
CA ALA A 479 2.79 -8.06 1.30
C ALA A 479 2.41 -8.10 2.78
N ILE A 480 1.11 -8.20 3.09
CA ILE A 480 0.60 -8.20 4.46
C ILE A 480 0.46 -9.63 4.96
N LYS A 481 1.38 -10.04 5.82
CA LYS A 481 1.36 -11.34 6.50
C LYS A 481 0.31 -11.40 7.62
N LYS A 482 0.10 -10.26 8.29
CA LYS A 482 -0.90 -10.07 9.33
C LYS A 482 -1.19 -8.60 9.49
N ILE A 483 -2.45 -8.25 9.68
CA ILE A 483 -2.87 -6.91 10.08
C ILE A 483 -3.64 -6.99 11.40
N GLN A 484 -3.18 -6.24 12.40
CA GLN A 484 -3.90 -6.05 13.64
C GLN A 484 -4.71 -4.76 13.57
N MET A 485 -6.02 -4.90 13.72
CA MET A 485 -6.97 -3.81 13.70
C MET A 485 -6.94 -3.00 14.99
N ARG A 486 -7.45 -1.77 14.97
CA ARG A 486 -7.54 -0.88 16.15
C ARG A 486 -8.20 -1.52 17.37
N GLY A 487 -9.12 -2.45 17.18
CA GLY A 487 -9.81 -3.19 18.26
C GLY A 487 -9.04 -4.37 18.82
N GLY A 488 -7.86 -4.67 18.29
CA GLY A 488 -7.07 -5.85 18.64
C GLY A 488 -7.48 -7.12 17.88
N GLU A 489 -8.41 -7.01 16.92
CA GLU A 489 -8.73 -8.09 15.98
C GLU A 489 -7.56 -8.25 15.00
N GLU A 490 -7.15 -9.49 14.77
CA GLU A 490 -6.10 -9.83 13.81
C GLU A 490 -6.71 -10.49 12.58
N GLN A 491 -6.17 -10.13 11.41
CA GLN A 491 -6.52 -10.77 10.15
C GLN A 491 -5.23 -11.16 9.41
N GLU A 492 -5.27 -12.33 8.80
CA GLU A 492 -4.19 -12.89 7.99
C GLU A 492 -4.70 -13.11 6.55
N PRO A 493 -3.81 -13.14 5.54
CA PRO A 493 -4.21 -13.42 4.18
C PRO A 493 -4.69 -14.87 4.05
N GLU A 494 -5.63 -15.10 3.17
CA GLU A 494 -5.93 -16.44 2.68
C GLU A 494 -4.81 -16.85 1.71
N ILE A 495 -3.97 -17.80 2.14
CA ILE A 495 -2.82 -18.25 1.36
C ILE A 495 -3.30 -19.34 0.39
N GLU A 496 -3.39 -18.98 -0.88
CA GLU A 496 -3.70 -19.91 -1.97
C GLU A 496 -2.39 -20.42 -2.59
N THR A 497 -2.15 -21.73 -2.48
CA THR A 497 -1.02 -22.40 -3.13
C THR A 497 -1.56 -23.40 -4.16
N GLU A 498 -1.02 -23.36 -5.37
CA GLU A 498 -1.41 -24.24 -6.48
C GLU A 498 -0.23 -25.09 -6.95
N GLU A 499 -0.50 -26.36 -7.28
CA GLU A 499 0.46 -27.24 -7.92
C GLU A 499 0.42 -27.04 -9.44
N VAL A 500 1.52 -26.56 -10.00
CA VAL A 500 1.66 -26.20 -11.41
C VAL A 500 2.39 -27.30 -12.17
N MET A 501 3.46 -27.84 -11.56
CA MET A 501 4.25 -28.92 -12.14
C MET A 501 4.77 -29.87 -11.06
N SER A 502 5.28 -31.03 -11.48
CA SER A 502 5.87 -32.00 -10.58
C SER A 502 7.18 -31.47 -9.98
N PRO A 503 7.52 -31.82 -8.71
CA PRO A 503 8.79 -31.42 -8.09
C PRO A 503 10.01 -31.83 -8.93
N GLN A 504 10.00 -33.02 -9.49
CA GLN A 504 11.08 -33.53 -10.34
C GLN A 504 11.30 -32.65 -11.59
N ASN A 505 10.22 -32.19 -12.21
CA ASN A 505 10.30 -31.32 -13.39
C ASN A 505 10.71 -29.89 -13.01
N ALA A 506 10.35 -29.43 -11.81
CA ALA A 506 10.82 -28.14 -11.26
C ALA A 506 12.36 -28.15 -11.04
N ASP A 507 12.87 -29.21 -10.44
CA ASP A 507 14.33 -29.41 -10.29
C ASP A 507 15.04 -29.52 -11.65
N THR A 508 14.42 -30.23 -12.58
CA THR A 508 14.92 -30.36 -13.96
C THR A 508 14.98 -29.01 -14.67
N MET A 509 13.93 -28.18 -14.54
CA MET A 509 13.91 -26.83 -15.09
C MET A 509 14.96 -25.95 -14.43
N THR A 510 15.11 -26.00 -13.11
CA THR A 510 16.13 -25.27 -12.36
C THR A 510 17.52 -25.61 -12.89
N SER A 511 17.84 -26.90 -13.04
CA SER A 511 19.12 -27.33 -13.64
C SER A 511 19.36 -26.80 -15.06
N MET A 512 18.31 -26.67 -15.88
CA MET A 512 18.42 -26.07 -17.22
C MET A 512 18.59 -24.54 -17.17
N LEU A 513 17.99 -23.89 -16.18
CA LEU A 513 18.09 -22.44 -15.98
C LEU A 513 19.41 -22.00 -15.31
N GLU A 514 20.07 -22.90 -14.57
CA GLU A 514 21.46 -22.72 -14.13
C GLU A 514 22.41 -22.61 -15.32
N ASP A 515 22.19 -23.40 -16.40
CA ASP A 515 22.99 -23.32 -17.62
C ASP A 515 22.92 -21.95 -18.32
N VAL A 516 21.83 -21.19 -18.12
CA VAL A 516 21.68 -19.80 -18.62
C VAL A 516 22.75 -18.90 -18.01
N ILE A 517 23.12 -19.13 -16.76
CA ILE A 517 24.08 -18.32 -15.98
C ILE A 517 25.50 -18.92 -16.11
N GLU A 518 25.62 -20.24 -15.95
CA GLU A 518 26.90 -20.90 -15.73
C GLU A 518 27.64 -21.27 -17.02
N LYS A 519 26.92 -21.57 -18.09
CA LYS A 519 27.57 -21.96 -19.35
C LYS A 519 28.12 -20.75 -20.11
N SER A 520 29.24 -20.92 -20.77
CA SER A 520 29.86 -19.85 -21.57
C SER A 520 28.99 -19.39 -22.74
N TYR A 521 28.05 -20.20 -23.17
CA TYR A 521 27.06 -19.88 -24.20
C TYR A 521 25.73 -19.38 -23.65
N GLY A 522 25.56 -19.38 -22.32
CA GLY A 522 24.35 -18.91 -21.66
C GLY A 522 24.16 -17.40 -21.81
N THR A 523 22.91 -16.97 -21.99
CA THR A 523 22.58 -15.56 -22.21
C THR A 523 22.67 -14.71 -20.95
N GLY A 524 22.73 -15.32 -19.77
CA GLY A 524 22.73 -14.67 -18.46
C GLY A 524 24.09 -14.72 -17.74
N ALA A 525 25.21 -14.90 -18.42
CA ALA A 525 26.51 -15.03 -17.79
C ALA A 525 26.91 -13.86 -16.87
N ASN A 526 26.41 -12.64 -17.15
CA ASN A 526 26.61 -11.46 -16.30
C ASN A 526 25.83 -11.53 -14.97
N ALA A 527 24.91 -12.46 -14.82
CA ALA A 527 24.19 -12.70 -13.55
C ALA A 527 24.93 -13.63 -12.59
N ARG A 528 26.06 -14.23 -13.01
CA ARG A 528 26.84 -15.14 -12.17
C ARG A 528 27.32 -14.42 -10.92
N SER A 529 26.85 -14.88 -9.77
CA SER A 529 27.10 -14.32 -8.44
C SER A 529 27.84 -15.30 -7.54
N SER A 530 28.08 -14.92 -6.31
CA SER A 530 28.62 -15.78 -5.25
C SER A 530 27.65 -16.86 -4.76
N LYS A 531 26.35 -16.73 -5.09
CA LYS A 531 25.30 -17.69 -4.74
C LYS A 531 24.93 -18.53 -5.96
N ASP A 532 24.64 -19.80 -5.73
CA ASP A 532 24.09 -20.68 -6.76
C ASP A 532 22.68 -20.18 -7.14
N ALA A 533 22.50 -19.84 -8.40
CA ALA A 533 21.25 -19.26 -8.89
C ALA A 533 20.87 -19.81 -10.27
N ALA A 534 19.59 -19.92 -10.49
CA ALA A 534 19.01 -20.19 -11.79
C ALA A 534 18.28 -18.94 -12.31
N GLY A 535 18.15 -18.81 -13.64
CA GLY A 535 17.46 -17.63 -14.17
C GLY A 535 17.30 -17.61 -15.67
N LYS A 536 16.64 -16.57 -16.15
CA LYS A 536 16.37 -16.38 -17.58
C LYS A 536 16.41 -14.91 -17.97
N THR A 537 17.06 -14.64 -19.08
CA THR A 537 17.04 -13.34 -19.76
C THR A 537 15.78 -13.17 -20.59
N GLY A 538 15.27 -11.95 -20.68
CA GLY A 538 14.21 -11.55 -21.59
C GLY A 538 14.61 -10.29 -22.35
N THR A 539 14.24 -10.22 -23.62
CA THR A 539 14.39 -9.03 -24.45
C THR A 539 13.25 -9.03 -25.46
N THR A 540 12.54 -7.92 -25.58
CA THR A 540 11.54 -7.77 -26.64
C THR A 540 12.22 -7.56 -28.00
N GLN A 541 11.54 -7.94 -29.09
CA GLN A 541 12.10 -7.87 -30.44
C GLN A 541 12.52 -6.46 -30.86
N ASP A 542 11.89 -5.45 -30.30
CA ASP A 542 12.17 -4.05 -30.59
C ASP A 542 13.11 -3.39 -29.58
N TYR A 543 13.66 -4.15 -28.62
CA TYR A 543 14.47 -3.65 -27.53
C TYR A 543 13.76 -2.59 -26.66
N GLY A 544 12.44 -2.65 -26.55
CA GLY A 544 11.68 -1.78 -25.68
C GLY A 544 11.83 -2.16 -24.22
N ASP A 545 11.93 -3.46 -23.94
CA ASP A 545 11.98 -4.04 -22.60
C ASP A 545 13.09 -5.09 -22.50
N ALA A 546 13.86 -5.04 -21.41
CA ALA A 546 14.88 -6.01 -21.08
C ALA A 546 14.64 -6.56 -19.65
N TRP A 547 14.84 -7.87 -19.48
CA TRP A 547 14.49 -8.61 -18.29
C TRP A 547 15.58 -9.57 -17.84
N PHE A 548 15.70 -9.72 -16.54
CA PHE A 548 16.32 -10.89 -15.93
C PHE A 548 15.43 -11.35 -14.77
N VAL A 549 15.01 -12.62 -14.80
CA VAL A 549 14.32 -13.24 -13.68
C VAL A 549 15.23 -14.35 -13.17
N GLY A 550 15.74 -14.18 -11.96
CA GLY A 550 16.61 -15.13 -11.32
C GLY A 550 16.14 -15.52 -9.94
N TYR A 551 16.55 -16.69 -9.47
CA TYR A 551 16.12 -17.20 -8.17
C TYR A 551 17.15 -18.11 -7.53
N THR A 552 17.01 -18.20 -6.21
CA THR A 552 17.61 -19.22 -5.33
C THR A 552 16.46 -19.87 -4.54
N ASP A 553 16.78 -20.73 -3.59
CA ASP A 553 15.81 -21.24 -2.60
C ASP A 553 15.26 -20.16 -1.65
N GLU A 554 15.97 -19.03 -1.48
CA GLU A 554 15.60 -17.95 -0.56
C GLU A 554 14.72 -16.88 -1.20
N ALA A 555 14.94 -16.57 -2.49
CA ALA A 555 14.21 -15.49 -3.17
C ALA A 555 14.11 -15.70 -4.68
N VAL A 556 13.00 -15.23 -5.26
CA VAL A 556 12.86 -14.99 -6.69
C VAL A 556 12.91 -13.48 -6.92
N ILE A 557 13.82 -13.01 -7.77
CA ILE A 557 14.02 -11.60 -8.08
C ILE A 557 13.79 -11.38 -9.57
N SER A 558 12.78 -10.60 -9.90
CA SER A 558 12.45 -10.20 -11.27
C SER A 558 12.83 -8.75 -11.50
N ILE A 559 13.66 -8.50 -12.50
CA ILE A 559 14.21 -7.19 -12.85
C ILE A 559 13.78 -6.84 -14.27
N HIS A 560 13.13 -5.71 -14.40
CA HIS A 560 12.78 -5.07 -15.67
C HIS A 560 13.54 -3.77 -15.85
N THR A 561 14.03 -3.52 -17.05
CA THR A 561 14.59 -2.23 -17.48
C THR A 561 14.00 -1.82 -18.81
N GLY A 562 13.80 -0.51 -18.99
CA GLY A 562 13.29 0.05 -20.25
C GLY A 562 13.11 1.56 -20.15
N PHE A 563 12.90 2.20 -21.29
CA PHE A 563 12.53 3.61 -21.30
C PHE A 563 11.03 3.78 -21.13
N GLU A 564 10.60 4.86 -20.48
CA GLU A 564 9.23 5.33 -20.60
C GLU A 564 9.06 6.22 -21.82
N LYS A 565 7.89 6.15 -22.43
CA LYS A 565 7.51 7.09 -23.47
C LYS A 565 7.23 8.44 -22.83
N GLN A 566 7.97 9.47 -23.24
CA GLN A 566 7.71 10.85 -22.82
C GLN A 566 6.65 11.50 -23.72
N GLU A 567 5.97 12.53 -23.23
CA GLU A 567 4.93 13.26 -24.00
C GLU A 567 5.49 13.87 -25.30
N THR A 568 6.78 14.23 -25.29
CA THR A 568 7.49 14.80 -26.44
C THR A 568 7.94 13.77 -27.47
N ASP A 569 7.84 12.47 -27.17
CA ASP A 569 8.32 11.41 -28.02
C ASP A 569 7.25 10.95 -29.00
N GLU A 570 7.55 10.89 -30.28
CA GLU A 570 6.69 10.23 -31.27
C GLU A 570 6.58 8.74 -31.01
N LYS A 571 7.69 8.09 -30.64
CA LYS A 571 7.78 6.67 -30.27
C LYS A 571 8.61 6.49 -29.01
N ARG A 572 8.28 5.45 -28.21
CA ARG A 572 9.11 5.04 -27.08
C ARG A 572 10.56 4.78 -27.53
N LYS A 573 11.53 5.29 -26.77
CA LYS A 573 12.96 5.04 -27.02
C LYS A 573 13.29 3.57 -26.77
N LYS A 574 14.24 3.05 -27.55
CA LYS A 574 14.70 1.67 -27.46
C LYS A 574 16.02 1.58 -26.72
N LEU A 575 16.21 0.45 -26.01
CA LEU A 575 17.50 0.08 -25.44
C LEU A 575 18.46 -0.34 -26.56
N THR A 576 19.76 -0.28 -26.29
CA THR A 576 20.81 -0.83 -27.16
C THR A 576 21.28 -2.21 -26.71
N SER A 577 20.90 -2.63 -25.49
CA SER A 577 21.26 -3.90 -24.86
C SER A 577 20.02 -4.71 -24.44
N GLY A 578 20.22 -6.00 -24.24
CA GLY A 578 19.16 -6.93 -23.81
C GLY A 578 19.28 -7.33 -22.34
N GLY A 579 18.45 -8.30 -21.94
CA GLY A 579 18.36 -8.78 -20.57
C GLY A 579 19.63 -9.42 -19.99
N GLY A 580 20.57 -9.81 -20.86
CA GLY A 580 21.88 -10.32 -20.45
C GLY A 580 22.87 -9.26 -19.98
N GLU A 581 22.56 -7.98 -20.14
CA GLU A 581 23.41 -6.84 -19.77
C GLU A 581 22.96 -6.22 -18.45
N ASP A 582 22.28 -5.05 -18.49
CA ASP A 582 21.90 -4.31 -17.27
C ASP A 582 21.08 -5.15 -16.28
N PRO A 583 19.99 -5.86 -16.66
CA PRO A 583 19.21 -6.63 -15.70
C PRO A 583 20.00 -7.79 -15.07
N ALA A 584 20.81 -8.52 -15.85
CA ALA A 584 21.63 -9.60 -15.36
C ALA A 584 22.75 -9.11 -14.41
N THR A 585 23.39 -7.97 -14.76
CA THR A 585 24.43 -7.35 -13.93
C THR A 585 23.84 -6.83 -12.60
N LEU A 586 22.64 -6.24 -12.66
CA LEU A 586 21.93 -5.84 -11.45
C LEU A 586 21.61 -7.03 -10.56
N PHE A 587 21.11 -8.14 -11.12
CA PHE A 587 20.88 -9.37 -10.37
C PHE A 587 22.14 -9.84 -9.63
N LYS A 588 23.26 -9.94 -10.35
CA LYS A 588 24.56 -10.28 -9.75
C LYS A 588 24.91 -9.35 -8.59
N SER A 589 24.84 -8.03 -8.80
CA SER A 589 25.19 -7.04 -7.77
C SER A 589 24.30 -7.16 -6.53
N ILE A 590 23.00 -7.45 -6.72
CA ILE A 590 22.05 -7.68 -5.64
C ILE A 590 22.45 -8.94 -4.86
N MET A 591 22.67 -10.06 -5.55
CA MET A 591 22.98 -11.35 -4.92
C MET A 591 24.33 -11.34 -4.20
N ASP A 592 25.32 -10.64 -4.72
CA ASP A 592 26.66 -10.54 -4.10
C ASP A 592 26.68 -9.63 -2.86
N SER A 593 25.70 -8.74 -2.71
CA SER A 593 25.63 -7.77 -1.60
C SER A 593 24.52 -8.06 -0.58
N TRP A 594 23.66 -9.02 -0.84
CA TRP A 594 22.60 -9.54 0.05
C TRP A 594 23.02 -10.86 0.75
#